data_059d7fb1cee9ea64ecf3d9a0bc1e1f8c
#
_entry.id   059d7fb1cee9ea64ecf3d9a0bc1e1f8c
#
_cell.length_a   1.000
_cell.length_b   1.000
_cell.length_c   1.000
_cell.angle_alpha   90.00
_cell.angle_beta   90.00
_cell.angle_gamma   90.00
#
_symmetry.space_group_name_H-M   'P 1'
#
loop_
_entity.id
_entity.type
_entity.pdbx_description
1 polymer ?
#
loop_
_entity_poly.entity_id
_entity_poly.type
_entity_poly.pdbx_seq_one_letter_code
_entity_poly.pdbx_strand_id
1 'polypeptide(L)'
;EIGSGLVGSEMCIRDRPYTGQAGFDLYLGKSFNELKFYRSSNFDFNNYEYEFTFFENAEINDINLHMLNFPLYASVDEVLIGIDEDATIYSEENLFPNSGKIVFYGTSITQGGCASRPGSSYTQVVARHLGYECLNFGFSGNGKGQIEVAEILSKIENVKMFVLNYEANVYFDQLKQTVWNFIAKLRETYPTVPIILMSKIRFFDENHFASVKKTEHMIRTYQRNVVKKLSQTDNNIYYYDGSKLLGSDFEEKTVDGVHPNDYGFYSIAKVCLLYTSDAA
;
A
#
# COMPACT_ATOMS: atom_id res chain seq x y z
N GLU A 1 -14.70 -27.17 15.16
CA GLU A 1 -15.12 -26.68 13.85
C GLU A 1 -14.42 -25.35 13.60
N ILE A 2 -13.36 -25.41 12.82
CA ILE A 2 -12.62 -24.22 12.42
C ILE A 2 -13.41 -23.61 11.28
N GLY A 3 -14.07 -22.51 11.60
CA GLY A 3 -15.04 -21.89 10.71
C GLY A 3 -14.48 -21.37 9.40
N SER A 4 -15.39 -21.10 8.50
CA SER A 4 -15.26 -20.61 7.14
C SER A 4 -14.31 -19.41 6.89
N GLY A 5 -13.70 -18.85 7.93
CA GLY A 5 -12.71 -17.77 7.82
C GLY A 5 -11.36 -18.21 7.24
N LEU A 6 -10.97 -19.45 7.44
CA LEU A 6 -9.72 -20.00 6.88
C LEU A 6 -9.83 -20.29 5.37
N VAL A 7 -11.01 -20.66 4.89
CA VAL A 7 -11.24 -20.94 3.46
C VAL A 7 -11.08 -19.65 2.61
N GLY A 8 -11.50 -18.53 3.11
CA GLY A 8 -11.29 -17.23 2.44
C GLY A 8 -9.82 -16.78 2.42
N SER A 9 -9.08 -17.08 3.50
CA SER A 9 -7.65 -16.78 3.57
C SER A 9 -6.82 -17.74 2.70
N GLU A 10 -7.18 -19.02 2.61
CA GLU A 10 -6.51 -19.98 1.73
C GLU A 10 -6.73 -19.68 0.24
N MET A 11 -7.91 -19.25 -0.18
CA MET A 11 -8.14 -18.81 -1.55
C MET A 11 -7.30 -17.57 -1.89
N CYS A 12 -7.17 -16.64 -0.96
CA CYS A 12 -6.30 -15.47 -1.12
C CYS A 12 -4.81 -15.84 -1.16
N ILE A 13 -4.39 -16.94 -0.54
CA ILE A 13 -2.99 -17.39 -0.49
C ILE A 13 -2.55 -18.01 -1.82
N ARG A 14 -3.43 -18.73 -2.54
CA ARG A 14 -3.07 -19.47 -3.75
C ARG A 14 -2.67 -18.60 -4.95
N ASP A 15 -3.14 -17.35 -5.01
CA ASP A 15 -2.94 -16.46 -6.15
C ASP A 15 -1.80 -15.43 -5.92
N ARG A 16 -1.07 -15.55 -4.79
CA ARG A 16 -0.08 -14.54 -4.39
C ARG A 16 1.32 -15.11 -4.34
N PRO A 17 2.33 -14.37 -4.86
CA PRO A 17 3.72 -14.80 -4.77
C PRO A 17 4.17 -14.91 -3.32
N TYR A 18 4.75 -16.03 -2.92
CA TYR A 18 5.25 -16.26 -1.57
C TYR A 18 6.31 -15.25 -1.15
N THR A 19 7.15 -14.83 -2.09
CA THR A 19 8.16 -13.80 -1.87
C THR A 19 7.58 -12.44 -1.51
N GLY A 20 6.37 -12.12 -1.97
CA GLY A 20 5.64 -10.90 -1.56
C GLY A 20 4.91 -11.07 -0.24
N GLN A 21 4.36 -12.29 0.02
CA GLN A 21 3.57 -12.54 1.21
C GLN A 21 4.40 -12.66 2.48
N ALA A 22 5.48 -13.46 2.44
CA ALA A 22 6.27 -13.85 3.61
C ALA A 22 7.78 -13.61 3.43
N GLY A 23 8.22 -13.16 2.25
CA GLY A 23 9.62 -12.86 1.97
C GLY A 23 10.00 -11.42 2.31
N PHE A 24 11.30 -11.22 2.40
CA PHE A 24 11.93 -9.91 2.49
C PHE A 24 12.52 -9.54 1.15
N ASP A 25 12.65 -8.24 0.87
CA ASP A 25 13.48 -7.77 -0.23
C ASP A 25 14.44 -6.67 0.22
N LEU A 26 15.63 -6.68 -0.37
CA LEU A 26 16.72 -5.78 -0.03
C LEU A 26 16.94 -4.78 -1.17
N TYR A 27 17.07 -3.54 -0.79
CA TYR A 27 17.52 -2.43 -1.63
C TYR A 27 18.85 -1.91 -1.11
N LEU A 28 19.72 -1.55 -2.02
CA LEU A 28 21.07 -1.07 -1.75
C LEU A 28 21.33 0.25 -2.44
N GLY A 29 22.09 1.14 -1.80
CA GLY A 29 22.50 2.41 -2.37
C GLY A 29 23.55 3.14 -1.54
N LYS A 30 24.10 4.22 -2.08
CA LYS A 30 24.96 5.14 -1.33
C LYS A 30 24.13 6.13 -0.50
N SER A 31 22.91 6.40 -0.96
CA SER A 31 21.94 7.27 -0.30
C SER A 31 20.52 6.76 -0.60
N PHE A 32 19.53 7.32 0.05
CA PHE A 32 18.12 6.96 -0.16
C PHE A 32 17.69 7.11 -1.63
N ASN A 33 18.09 8.17 -2.30
CA ASN A 33 17.73 8.45 -3.70
C ASN A 33 18.42 7.50 -4.71
N GLU A 34 19.44 6.80 -4.29
CA GLU A 34 20.20 5.83 -5.10
C GLU A 34 19.83 4.38 -4.79
N LEU A 35 18.85 4.15 -3.90
CA LEU A 35 18.39 2.81 -3.56
C LEU A 35 17.87 2.07 -4.79
N LYS A 36 18.47 0.91 -5.06
CA LYS A 36 18.09 -0.01 -6.12
C LYS A 36 17.79 -1.38 -5.55
N PHE A 37 16.78 -2.02 -6.11
CA PHE A 37 16.48 -3.41 -5.75
C PHE A 37 17.69 -4.29 -6.03
N TYR A 38 18.05 -5.07 -5.02
CA TYR A 38 19.12 -6.04 -5.11
C TYR A 38 18.59 -7.46 -5.25
N ARG A 39 17.90 -7.95 -4.21
CA ARG A 39 17.46 -9.34 -4.16
C ARG A 39 16.27 -9.52 -3.19
N SER A 40 15.45 -10.55 -3.44
CA SER A 40 14.45 -11.06 -2.49
C SER A 40 14.97 -12.30 -1.79
N SER A 41 14.53 -12.54 -0.57
CA SER A 41 14.76 -13.81 0.11
C SER A 41 14.12 -14.96 -0.66
N ASN A 42 14.77 -16.12 -0.62
CA ASN A 42 14.24 -17.37 -1.13
C ASN A 42 14.14 -18.37 0.04
N PHE A 43 13.01 -19.00 0.22
CA PHE A 43 12.72 -19.85 1.37
C PHE A 43 11.66 -20.90 1.03
N ASP A 44 11.61 -21.97 1.82
CA ASP A 44 10.49 -22.92 1.76
C ASP A 44 9.31 -22.34 2.55
N PHE A 45 8.20 -22.12 1.86
CA PHE A 45 6.99 -21.54 2.44
C PHE A 45 6.37 -22.36 3.58
N ASN A 46 6.69 -23.65 3.67
CA ASN A 46 6.23 -24.51 4.74
C ASN A 46 7.01 -24.33 6.05
N ASN A 47 8.10 -23.58 6.02
CA ASN A 47 8.92 -23.31 7.18
C ASN A 47 8.54 -21.98 7.83
N TYR A 48 8.31 -22.00 9.14
CA TYR A 48 8.07 -20.79 9.94
C TYR A 48 9.36 -19.98 10.20
N GLU A 49 10.50 -20.67 10.16
CA GLU A 49 11.82 -20.08 10.33
C GLU A 49 12.67 -20.39 9.10
N TYR A 50 13.41 -19.41 8.62
CA TYR A 50 14.35 -19.62 7.54
C TYR A 50 15.53 -18.65 7.64
N GLU A 51 16.66 -19.07 7.09
CA GLU A 51 17.85 -18.27 6.91
C GLU A 51 18.06 -18.00 5.42
N PHE A 52 18.51 -16.80 5.09
CA PHE A 52 18.80 -16.43 3.72
C PHE A 52 20.03 -15.52 3.65
N THR A 53 21.03 -15.93 2.89
CA THR A 53 22.23 -15.14 2.65
C THR A 53 22.03 -14.19 1.48
N PHE A 54 22.00 -12.89 1.75
CA PHE A 54 21.93 -11.87 0.70
C PHE A 54 23.26 -11.72 -0.05
N PHE A 55 24.38 -11.78 0.68
CA PHE A 55 25.74 -11.59 0.14
C PHE A 55 26.61 -12.79 0.48
N GLU A 56 27.36 -13.26 -0.48
CA GLU A 56 28.38 -14.28 -0.31
C GLU A 56 29.63 -13.85 -1.08
N ASN A 57 30.75 -13.65 -0.39
CA ASN A 57 32.03 -13.24 -0.98
C ASN A 57 31.91 -12.00 -1.92
N ALA A 58 31.03 -11.07 -1.60
CA ALA A 58 30.81 -9.90 -2.42
C ALA A 58 31.70 -8.74 -1.96
N GLU A 59 32.56 -8.27 -2.83
CA GLU A 59 33.22 -6.98 -2.63
C GLU A 59 32.19 -5.87 -2.91
N ILE A 60 31.45 -5.47 -1.88
CA ILE A 60 30.48 -4.37 -1.97
C ILE A 60 31.17 -3.06 -1.63
N ASN A 61 31.91 -2.52 -2.58
CA ASN A 61 32.54 -1.22 -2.43
C ASN A 61 31.51 -0.09 -2.56
N ASP A 62 31.59 0.89 -1.67
CA ASP A 62 30.80 2.12 -1.68
C ASP A 62 29.27 1.98 -1.45
N ILE A 63 28.77 0.88 -0.92
CA ILE A 63 27.36 0.74 -0.54
C ILE A 63 27.25 0.91 0.98
N ASN A 64 26.60 1.98 1.41
CA ASN A 64 26.48 2.30 2.82
C ASN A 64 25.05 2.17 3.36
N LEU A 65 24.04 2.15 2.46
CA LEU A 65 22.65 2.11 2.84
C LEU A 65 22.00 0.80 2.40
N HIS A 66 21.40 0.11 3.37
CA HIS A 66 20.65 -1.12 3.19
C HIS A 66 19.21 -0.89 3.67
N MET A 67 18.23 -1.06 2.79
CA MET A 67 16.83 -0.98 3.15
C MET A 67 16.17 -2.34 2.95
N LEU A 68 15.78 -2.96 4.06
CA LEU A 68 15.07 -4.24 4.07
C LEU A 68 13.56 -3.99 4.19
N ASN A 69 12.79 -4.38 3.18
CA ASN A 69 11.34 -4.35 3.25
C ASN A 69 10.81 -5.66 3.84
N PHE A 70 9.86 -5.53 4.74
CA PHE A 70 9.20 -6.62 5.44
C PHE A 70 8.07 -7.23 4.63
N PRO A 71 7.68 -8.49 4.91
CA PRO A 71 6.56 -9.17 4.27
C PRO A 71 5.27 -8.35 4.27
N LEU A 72 4.46 -8.50 3.20
CA LEU A 72 3.20 -7.77 3.07
C LEU A 72 2.03 -8.42 3.83
N TYR A 73 2.12 -9.71 4.15
CA TYR A 73 1.04 -10.50 4.75
C TYR A 73 1.45 -11.26 6.00
N ALA A 74 2.61 -11.92 5.99
CA ALA A 74 3.07 -12.66 7.14
C ALA A 74 3.50 -11.72 8.26
N SER A 75 3.12 -12.03 9.49
CA SER A 75 3.73 -11.44 10.67
C SER A 75 5.17 -11.91 10.81
N VAL A 76 5.99 -11.06 11.41
CA VAL A 76 7.39 -11.36 11.67
C VAL A 76 7.61 -11.18 13.17
N ASP A 77 7.96 -12.26 13.85
CA ASP A 77 8.19 -12.25 15.29
C ASP A 77 9.62 -11.79 15.62
N GLU A 78 10.61 -12.23 14.81
CA GLU A 78 12.00 -11.88 15.02
C GLU A 78 12.76 -11.81 13.69
N VAL A 79 13.71 -10.89 13.57
CA VAL A 79 14.66 -10.80 12.47
C VAL A 79 16.07 -10.71 13.05
N LEU A 80 16.91 -11.66 12.69
CA LEU A 80 18.34 -11.66 13.03
C LEU A 80 19.15 -11.30 11.78
N ILE A 81 20.03 -10.33 11.90
CA ILE A 81 20.91 -9.88 10.82
C ILE A 81 22.33 -10.33 11.12
N GLY A 82 22.81 -11.32 10.36
CA GLY A 82 24.20 -11.76 10.39
C GLY A 82 25.08 -10.84 9.56
N ILE A 83 26.22 -10.44 10.16
CA ILE A 83 27.25 -9.62 9.53
C ILE A 83 28.62 -10.21 9.80
N ASP A 84 29.63 -9.80 9.04
CA ASP A 84 31.02 -10.15 9.30
C ASP A 84 31.50 -9.58 10.66
N GLU A 85 32.45 -10.25 11.33
CA GLU A 85 32.90 -9.90 12.69
C GLU A 85 33.49 -8.49 12.81
N ASP A 86 34.07 -7.96 11.73
CA ASP A 86 34.68 -6.62 11.66
C ASP A 86 33.69 -5.57 11.08
N ALA A 87 32.48 -5.97 10.68
CA ALA A 87 31.47 -5.05 10.18
C ALA A 87 30.74 -4.33 11.33
N THR A 88 30.31 -3.13 11.06
CA THR A 88 29.47 -2.34 11.98
C THR A 88 28.19 -1.91 11.29
N ILE A 89 27.06 -2.14 11.95
CA ILE A 89 25.74 -1.65 11.50
C ILE A 89 25.29 -0.54 12.46
N TYR A 90 24.73 0.53 11.90
CA TYR A 90 24.02 1.55 12.65
C TYR A 90 22.73 1.90 11.93
N SER A 91 21.71 2.28 12.69
CA SER A 91 20.49 2.81 12.12
C SER A 91 20.70 4.25 11.66
N GLU A 92 20.19 4.59 10.49
CA GLU A 92 20.12 5.98 10.04
C GLU A 92 18.87 6.64 10.63
N GLU A 93 19.05 7.62 11.53
CA GLU A 93 17.94 8.29 12.22
C GLU A 93 17.04 9.09 11.25
N ASN A 94 17.63 9.61 10.16
CA ASN A 94 16.92 10.39 9.14
C ASN A 94 17.00 9.70 7.78
N LEU A 95 16.62 8.42 7.73
CA LEU A 95 16.67 7.60 6.52
C LEU A 95 15.95 8.25 5.35
N PHE A 96 14.76 8.79 5.60
CA PHE A 96 13.94 9.39 4.56
C PHE A 96 14.33 10.85 4.32
N PRO A 97 14.58 11.27 3.05
CA PRO A 97 14.94 12.65 2.72
C PRO A 97 13.93 13.69 3.19
N ASN A 98 12.65 13.32 3.23
CA ASN A 98 11.57 14.19 3.65
C ASN A 98 11.03 13.77 5.02
N SER A 99 10.90 14.72 5.91
CA SER A 99 10.35 14.51 7.26
C SER A 99 8.84 14.27 7.21
N GLY A 100 8.39 13.22 7.86
CA GLY A 100 6.97 12.89 8.06
C GLY A 100 6.52 11.64 7.32
N LYS A 101 5.22 11.36 7.41
CA LYS A 101 4.66 10.06 7.03
C LYS A 101 3.50 10.23 6.05
N ILE A 102 3.46 9.37 5.03
CA ILE A 102 2.26 9.19 4.20
C ILE A 102 1.53 7.94 4.71
N VAL A 103 0.28 8.10 5.08
CA VAL A 103 -0.55 7.03 5.62
C VAL A 103 -1.52 6.53 4.56
N PHE A 104 -1.39 5.28 4.17
CA PHE A 104 -2.31 4.60 3.25
C PHE A 104 -3.24 3.69 4.04
N TYR A 105 -4.55 3.90 3.89
CA TYR A 105 -5.57 3.02 4.44
C TYR A 105 -6.39 2.42 3.31
N GLY A 106 -6.55 1.09 3.30
CA GLY A 106 -7.28 0.43 2.23
C GLY A 106 -7.45 -1.07 2.38
N THR A 107 -7.47 -1.74 1.24
CA THR A 107 -7.82 -3.15 1.07
C THR A 107 -6.58 -4.02 0.83
N SER A 108 -6.78 -5.25 0.31
CA SER A 108 -5.72 -6.11 -0.20
C SER A 108 -4.84 -5.44 -1.26
N ILE A 109 -5.42 -4.51 -2.04
CA ILE A 109 -4.69 -3.76 -3.07
C ILE A 109 -3.70 -2.79 -2.40
N THR A 110 -4.14 -2.08 -1.36
CA THR A 110 -3.25 -1.22 -0.58
C THR A 110 -2.20 -2.02 0.16
N GLN A 111 -2.58 -3.17 0.73
CA GLN A 111 -1.65 -4.09 1.40
C GLN A 111 -0.54 -4.59 0.45
N GLY A 112 -0.85 -4.73 -0.84
CA GLY A 112 0.08 -5.21 -1.86
C GLY A 112 -0.15 -6.67 -2.26
N GLY A 113 -1.42 -7.11 -2.33
CA GLY A 113 -1.85 -8.50 -2.39
C GLY A 113 -1.14 -9.41 -3.36
N CYS A 114 -0.89 -8.98 -4.59
CA CYS A 114 -0.23 -9.78 -5.62
C CYS A 114 1.11 -9.19 -6.08
N ALA A 115 1.72 -8.32 -5.27
CA ALA A 115 3.08 -7.88 -5.51
C ALA A 115 4.05 -9.07 -5.41
N SER A 116 4.98 -9.19 -6.35
CA SER A 116 5.96 -10.29 -6.38
C SER A 116 6.94 -10.23 -5.20
N ARG A 117 7.11 -9.07 -4.58
CA ARG A 117 7.97 -8.80 -3.43
C ARG A 117 7.49 -7.55 -2.69
N PRO A 118 7.86 -7.37 -1.41
CA PRO A 118 7.35 -6.26 -0.60
C PRO A 118 7.55 -4.88 -1.24
N GLY A 119 8.73 -4.60 -1.73
CA GLY A 119 9.08 -3.32 -2.35
C GLY A 119 8.38 -3.03 -3.68
N SER A 120 7.65 -3.98 -4.29
CA SER A 120 6.84 -3.79 -5.49
C SER A 120 5.42 -3.31 -5.19
N SER A 121 4.94 -3.31 -3.94
CA SER A 121 3.65 -2.70 -3.62
C SER A 121 3.65 -1.21 -3.96
N TYR A 122 2.52 -0.66 -4.41
CA TYR A 122 2.48 0.74 -4.85
C TYR A 122 2.83 1.72 -3.72
N THR A 123 2.50 1.39 -2.49
CA THR A 123 2.83 2.19 -1.32
C THR A 123 4.34 2.33 -1.13
N GLN A 124 5.08 1.22 -1.26
CA GLN A 124 6.54 1.23 -1.17
C GLN A 124 7.21 1.91 -2.37
N VAL A 125 6.63 1.76 -3.57
CA VAL A 125 7.12 2.48 -4.76
C VAL A 125 6.95 3.99 -4.56
N VAL A 126 5.78 4.45 -4.08
CA VAL A 126 5.52 5.86 -3.78
C VAL A 126 6.47 6.38 -2.70
N ALA A 127 6.67 5.64 -1.61
CA ALA A 127 7.58 6.01 -0.54
C ALA A 127 9.00 6.32 -1.05
N ARG A 128 9.56 5.38 -1.81
CA ARG A 128 10.91 5.54 -2.37
C ARG A 128 11.04 6.72 -3.33
N HIS A 129 10.00 7.01 -4.12
CA HIS A 129 10.06 8.13 -5.06
C HIS A 129 9.87 9.49 -4.38
N LEU A 130 9.01 9.55 -3.38
CA LEU A 130 8.73 10.79 -2.66
C LEU A 130 9.69 11.05 -1.51
N GLY A 131 10.45 10.05 -1.08
CA GLY A 131 11.37 10.18 0.03
C GLY A 131 10.69 10.38 1.38
N TYR A 132 9.46 9.88 1.55
CA TYR A 132 8.73 9.88 2.82
C TYR A 132 8.61 8.48 3.39
N GLU A 133 8.55 8.38 4.71
CA GLU A 133 8.10 7.16 5.36
C GLU A 133 6.65 6.86 4.96
N CYS A 134 6.38 5.61 4.53
CA CYS A 134 5.06 5.16 4.15
C CYS A 134 4.52 4.18 5.17
N LEU A 135 3.38 4.49 5.78
CA LEU A 135 2.67 3.59 6.65
C LEU A 135 1.52 2.93 5.88
N ASN A 136 1.61 1.62 5.71
CA ASN A 136 0.64 0.84 4.96
C ASN A 136 -0.36 0.16 5.91
N PHE A 137 -1.58 0.68 5.95
CA PHE A 137 -2.74 0.13 6.64
C PHE A 137 -3.72 -0.51 5.65
N GLY A 138 -3.21 -1.33 4.75
CA GLY A 138 -4.01 -2.17 3.88
C GLY A 138 -4.46 -3.43 4.62
N PHE A 139 -5.76 -3.72 4.60
CA PHE A 139 -6.34 -4.89 5.27
C PHE A 139 -7.17 -5.69 4.28
N SER A 140 -6.62 -6.82 3.83
CA SER A 140 -7.25 -7.72 2.87
C SER A 140 -8.63 -8.18 3.36
N GLY A 141 -9.70 -7.86 2.61
CA GLY A 141 -11.08 -8.18 2.98
C GLY A 141 -11.64 -7.39 4.18
N ASN A 142 -10.83 -6.65 4.93
CA ASN A 142 -11.19 -6.05 6.22
C ASN A 142 -11.04 -4.53 6.32
N GLY A 143 -10.39 -3.86 5.39
CA GLY A 143 -10.40 -2.39 5.32
C GLY A 143 -11.78 -1.91 4.86
N LYS A 144 -12.66 -1.53 5.79
CA LYS A 144 -14.08 -1.26 5.54
C LYS A 144 -14.56 0.11 6.06
N GLY A 145 -13.63 0.99 6.43
CA GLY A 145 -13.97 2.31 6.95
C GLY A 145 -14.41 2.29 8.42
N GLN A 146 -13.90 1.35 9.23
CA GLN A 146 -14.20 1.23 10.65
C GLN A 146 -13.69 2.46 11.41
N ILE A 147 -14.51 3.01 12.27
CA ILE A 147 -14.17 4.22 13.03
C ILE A 147 -12.98 3.98 13.98
N GLU A 148 -12.85 2.78 14.51
CA GLU A 148 -11.75 2.37 15.39
C GLU A 148 -10.40 2.47 14.66
N VAL A 149 -10.36 2.19 13.35
CA VAL A 149 -9.15 2.39 12.55
C VAL A 149 -8.85 3.87 12.39
N ALA A 150 -9.85 4.71 12.13
CA ALA A 150 -9.64 6.16 12.06
C ALA A 150 -9.12 6.72 13.39
N GLU A 151 -9.57 6.19 14.53
CA GLU A 151 -9.05 6.54 15.87
C GLU A 151 -7.57 6.14 16.05
N ILE A 152 -7.17 4.99 15.53
CA ILE A 152 -5.75 4.56 15.54
C ILE A 152 -4.92 5.47 14.63
N LEU A 153 -5.39 5.73 13.42
CA LEU A 153 -4.69 6.61 12.47
C LEU A 153 -4.57 8.04 13.01
N SER A 154 -5.52 8.50 13.81
CA SER A 154 -5.49 9.82 14.45
C SER A 154 -4.38 9.97 15.50
N LYS A 155 -3.75 8.87 15.95
CA LYS A 155 -2.65 8.88 16.93
C LYS A 155 -1.27 8.88 16.29
N ILE A 156 -1.19 8.76 14.97
CA ILE A 156 0.10 8.74 14.26
C ILE A 156 0.66 10.16 14.22
N GLU A 157 1.87 10.34 14.67
CA GLU A 157 2.53 11.65 14.68
C GLU A 157 3.16 11.99 13.32
N ASN A 158 3.25 13.28 13.02
CA ASN A 158 3.92 13.85 11.85
C ASN A 158 3.40 13.33 10.50
N VAL A 159 2.06 13.19 10.40
CA VAL A 159 1.43 12.79 9.12
C VAL A 159 1.45 13.97 8.15
N LYS A 160 1.85 13.70 6.91
CA LYS A 160 1.86 14.66 5.79
C LYS A 160 0.70 14.47 4.83
N MET A 161 0.16 13.24 4.74
CA MET A 161 -0.95 12.93 3.84
C MET A 161 -1.64 11.64 4.26
N PHE A 162 -2.96 11.58 4.09
CA PHE A 162 -3.74 10.36 4.12
C PHE A 162 -4.23 9.99 2.73
N VAL A 163 -4.11 8.72 2.36
CA VAL A 163 -4.71 8.14 1.15
C VAL A 163 -5.69 7.05 1.57
N LEU A 164 -6.98 7.28 1.31
CA LEU A 164 -8.07 6.39 1.71
C LEU A 164 -8.60 5.65 0.48
N ASN A 165 -8.39 4.33 0.41
CA ASN A 165 -8.79 3.48 -0.72
C ASN A 165 -9.42 2.17 -0.24
N TYR A 166 -10.55 2.21 0.46
CA TYR A 166 -11.17 1.02 1.04
C TYR A 166 -12.48 0.56 0.35
N GLU A 167 -12.89 1.27 -0.70
CA GLU A 167 -14.13 0.99 -1.44
C GLU A 167 -14.27 -0.48 -1.88
N ALA A 168 -13.17 -1.12 -2.30
CA ALA A 168 -13.21 -2.47 -2.83
C ALA A 168 -13.69 -3.56 -1.84
N ASN A 169 -13.68 -3.27 -0.54
CA ASN A 169 -14.12 -4.19 0.51
C ASN A 169 -15.53 -3.90 1.04
N VAL A 170 -16.23 -2.89 0.52
CA VAL A 170 -17.53 -2.46 1.06
C VAL A 170 -18.61 -2.41 -0.02
N TYR A 171 -19.84 -2.70 0.39
CA TYR A 171 -21.01 -2.38 -0.41
C TYR A 171 -21.34 -0.88 -0.34
N PHE A 172 -22.08 -0.37 -1.30
CA PHE A 172 -22.40 1.05 -1.41
C PHE A 172 -23.05 1.63 -0.14
N ASP A 173 -23.96 0.89 0.49
CA ASP A 173 -24.61 1.36 1.72
C ASP A 173 -23.64 1.46 2.90
N GLN A 174 -22.70 0.54 3.01
CA GLN A 174 -21.64 0.61 4.02
C GLN A 174 -20.69 1.79 3.77
N LEU A 175 -20.30 2.02 2.51
CA LEU A 175 -19.48 3.20 2.16
C LEU A 175 -20.17 4.51 2.56
N LYS A 176 -21.49 4.63 2.30
CA LYS A 176 -22.28 5.81 2.70
C LYS A 176 -22.26 6.04 4.22
N GLN A 177 -22.31 4.97 5.00
CA GLN A 177 -22.32 5.04 6.46
C GLN A 177 -20.95 5.41 7.04
N THR A 178 -19.85 5.02 6.39
CA THR A 178 -18.52 5.10 6.98
C THR A 178 -17.70 6.31 6.50
N VAL A 179 -17.80 6.72 5.25
CA VAL A 179 -16.87 7.68 4.63
C VAL A 179 -16.86 9.05 5.34
N TRP A 180 -18.03 9.56 5.71
CA TRP A 180 -18.13 10.84 6.39
C TRP A 180 -17.53 10.82 7.80
N ASN A 181 -17.87 9.80 8.57
CA ASN A 181 -17.41 9.65 9.95
C ASN A 181 -15.90 9.40 10.00
N PHE A 182 -15.38 8.60 9.06
CA PHE A 182 -13.95 8.31 8.96
C PHE A 182 -13.15 9.59 8.69
N ILE A 183 -13.56 10.38 7.69
CA ILE A 183 -12.90 11.66 7.36
C ILE A 183 -13.05 12.66 8.51
N ALA A 184 -14.24 12.79 9.10
CA ALA A 184 -14.48 13.68 10.23
C ALA A 184 -13.57 13.34 11.41
N LYS A 185 -13.39 12.04 11.70
CA LYS A 185 -12.50 11.60 12.78
C LYS A 185 -11.05 11.97 12.55
N LEU A 186 -10.56 11.82 11.35
CA LEU A 186 -9.19 12.29 11.01
C LEU A 186 -9.07 13.80 11.14
N ARG A 187 -10.10 14.56 10.76
CA ARG A 187 -10.10 16.03 10.85
C ARG A 187 -10.10 16.58 12.26
N GLU A 188 -10.56 15.82 13.26
CA GLU A 188 -10.45 16.19 14.67
C GLU A 188 -8.99 16.44 15.09
N THR A 189 -8.06 15.63 14.57
CA THR A 189 -6.62 15.74 14.91
C THR A 189 -5.83 16.46 13.82
N TYR A 190 -6.19 16.26 12.57
CA TYR A 190 -5.46 16.78 11.39
C TYR A 190 -6.32 17.74 10.56
N PRO A 191 -6.57 18.95 11.03
CA PRO A 191 -7.50 19.89 10.36
C PRO A 191 -7.04 20.32 8.97
N THR A 192 -5.73 20.27 8.67
CA THR A 192 -5.15 20.77 7.42
C THR A 192 -4.32 19.73 6.64
N VAL A 193 -4.10 18.55 7.18
CA VAL A 193 -3.34 17.50 6.48
C VAL A 193 -4.13 17.04 5.24
N PRO A 194 -3.52 16.99 4.05
CA PRO A 194 -4.18 16.48 2.84
C PRO A 194 -4.78 15.09 3.02
N ILE A 195 -6.05 14.94 2.63
CA ILE A 195 -6.73 13.64 2.55
C ILE A 195 -7.12 13.40 1.09
N ILE A 196 -6.67 12.30 0.52
CA ILE A 196 -7.07 11.84 -0.79
C ILE A 196 -8.06 10.69 -0.62
N LEU A 197 -9.32 10.89 -0.99
CA LEU A 197 -10.30 9.82 -1.14
C LEU A 197 -10.16 9.24 -2.55
N MET A 198 -9.65 8.03 -2.65
CA MET A 198 -9.41 7.33 -3.90
C MET A 198 -10.44 6.24 -4.07
N SER A 199 -11.19 6.24 -5.17
CA SER A 199 -12.08 5.14 -5.48
C SER A 199 -11.30 3.89 -5.93
N LYS A 200 -11.96 2.73 -5.95
CA LYS A 200 -11.29 1.50 -6.38
C LYS A 200 -10.87 1.55 -7.85
N ILE A 201 -9.86 0.77 -8.19
CA ILE A 201 -9.47 0.50 -9.57
C ILE A 201 -10.62 -0.18 -10.33
N ARG A 202 -10.52 -0.23 -11.65
CA ARG A 202 -11.46 -0.99 -12.48
C ARG A 202 -11.25 -2.48 -12.28
N PHE A 203 -12.36 -3.23 -12.11
CA PHE A 203 -12.37 -4.68 -12.06
C PHE A 203 -12.88 -5.26 -13.37
N PHE A 204 -12.55 -6.52 -13.66
CA PHE A 204 -12.90 -7.19 -14.92
C PHE A 204 -14.42 -7.17 -15.23
N ASP A 205 -15.25 -7.28 -14.20
CA ASP A 205 -16.72 -7.28 -14.34
C ASP A 205 -17.28 -6.00 -14.97
N GLU A 206 -16.59 -4.87 -14.80
CA GLU A 206 -17.03 -3.59 -15.36
C GLU A 206 -17.02 -3.55 -16.89
N ASN A 207 -16.18 -4.36 -17.53
CA ASN A 207 -16.15 -4.46 -18.98
C ASN A 207 -17.20 -5.42 -19.53
N HIS A 208 -17.61 -6.41 -18.72
CA HIS A 208 -18.46 -7.49 -19.17
C HIS A 208 -19.94 -7.29 -18.81
N PHE A 209 -20.22 -6.56 -17.72
CA PHE A 209 -21.59 -6.41 -17.22
C PHE A 209 -22.00 -4.94 -17.10
N ALA A 210 -22.97 -4.53 -17.94
CA ALA A 210 -23.47 -3.14 -17.95
C ALA A 210 -24.07 -2.71 -16.60
N SER A 211 -24.69 -3.62 -15.85
CA SER A 211 -25.20 -3.36 -14.50
C SER A 211 -24.10 -3.04 -13.51
N VAL A 212 -22.98 -3.79 -13.56
CA VAL A 212 -21.80 -3.53 -12.72
C VAL A 212 -21.21 -2.16 -13.06
N LYS A 213 -20.97 -1.90 -14.35
CA LYS A 213 -20.45 -0.60 -14.81
C LYS A 213 -21.31 0.57 -14.33
N LYS A 214 -22.63 0.43 -14.36
CA LYS A 214 -23.57 1.45 -13.87
C LYS A 214 -23.45 1.65 -12.36
N THR A 215 -23.37 0.57 -11.59
CA THR A 215 -23.22 0.61 -10.13
C THR A 215 -21.90 1.26 -9.75
N GLU A 216 -20.80 0.88 -10.36
CA GLU A 216 -19.48 1.44 -10.08
C GLU A 216 -19.41 2.93 -10.43
N HIS A 217 -20.01 3.34 -11.54
CA HIS A 217 -20.11 4.76 -11.89
C HIS A 217 -20.90 5.55 -10.83
N MET A 218 -21.97 4.99 -10.29
CA MET A 218 -22.77 5.59 -9.22
C MET A 218 -21.94 5.74 -7.94
N ILE A 219 -21.19 4.72 -7.55
CA ILE A 219 -20.34 4.74 -6.35
C ILE A 219 -19.22 5.79 -6.47
N ARG A 220 -18.52 5.83 -7.61
CA ARG A 220 -17.49 6.85 -7.88
C ARG A 220 -18.08 8.26 -7.89
N THR A 221 -19.27 8.43 -8.46
CA THR A 221 -19.98 9.71 -8.46
C THR A 221 -20.35 10.14 -7.03
N TYR A 222 -20.78 9.22 -6.20
CA TYR A 222 -21.07 9.48 -4.78
C TYR A 222 -19.80 9.96 -4.05
N GLN A 223 -18.68 9.27 -4.15
CA GLN A 223 -17.41 9.67 -3.51
C GLN A 223 -16.94 11.05 -3.97
N ARG A 224 -17.02 11.32 -5.29
CA ARG A 224 -16.73 12.64 -5.84
C ARG A 224 -17.62 13.72 -5.23
N ASN A 225 -18.91 13.44 -5.04
CA ASN A 225 -19.85 14.39 -4.44
C ASN A 225 -19.59 14.58 -2.94
N VAL A 226 -19.15 13.55 -2.21
CA VAL A 226 -18.69 13.67 -0.81
C VAL A 226 -17.55 14.68 -0.73
N VAL A 227 -16.51 14.49 -1.52
CA VAL A 227 -15.36 15.41 -1.52
C VAL A 227 -15.77 16.80 -1.99
N LYS A 228 -16.58 16.95 -3.05
CA LYS A 228 -17.11 18.23 -3.51
C LYS A 228 -17.88 18.98 -2.40
N LYS A 229 -18.62 18.26 -1.56
CA LYS A 229 -19.33 18.88 -0.43
C LYS A 229 -18.38 19.29 0.68
N LEU A 230 -17.43 18.43 1.03
CA LEU A 230 -16.41 18.73 2.05
C LEU A 230 -15.51 19.88 1.62
N SER A 231 -15.13 19.98 0.34
CA SER A 231 -14.25 21.02 -0.18
C SER A 231 -14.85 22.44 -0.13
N GLN A 232 -16.11 22.59 0.24
CA GLN A 232 -16.70 23.92 0.50
C GLN A 232 -16.13 24.58 1.76
N THR A 233 -15.61 23.78 2.70
CA THR A 233 -15.04 24.22 3.98
C THR A 233 -13.67 23.66 4.28
N ASP A 234 -13.18 22.72 3.48
CA ASP A 234 -11.91 22.02 3.64
C ASP A 234 -11.12 22.07 2.33
N ASN A 235 -10.07 22.88 2.28
CA ASN A 235 -9.23 23.05 1.10
C ASN A 235 -8.22 21.91 0.89
N ASN A 236 -8.13 20.98 1.84
CA ASN A 236 -7.14 19.91 1.85
C ASN A 236 -7.76 18.52 1.68
N ILE A 237 -8.91 18.44 1.02
CA ILE A 237 -9.55 17.16 0.68
C ILE A 237 -9.67 17.02 -0.83
N TYR A 238 -9.26 15.87 -1.34
CA TYR A 238 -9.15 15.59 -2.77
C TYR A 238 -9.84 14.28 -3.13
N TYR A 239 -10.39 14.20 -4.32
CA TYR A 239 -10.94 12.96 -4.88
C TYR A 239 -10.08 12.51 -6.05
N TYR A 240 -9.72 11.22 -6.05
CA TYR A 240 -9.12 10.58 -7.20
C TYR A 240 -9.97 9.44 -7.74
N ASP A 241 -10.24 9.45 -9.07
CA ASP A 241 -10.98 8.40 -9.75
C ASP A 241 -10.07 7.19 -10.02
N GLY A 242 -10.15 6.20 -9.13
CA GLY A 242 -9.32 5.00 -9.20
C GLY A 242 -9.48 4.18 -10.47
N SER A 243 -10.59 4.33 -11.20
CA SER A 243 -10.78 3.65 -12.49
C SER A 243 -9.76 4.05 -13.56
N LYS A 244 -9.01 5.11 -13.33
CA LYS A 244 -7.97 5.63 -14.23
C LYS A 244 -6.56 5.13 -13.91
N LEU A 245 -6.37 4.54 -12.72
CA LEU A 245 -5.05 4.19 -12.20
C LEU A 245 -4.30 3.16 -13.06
N LEU A 246 -5.02 2.21 -13.63
CA LEU A 246 -4.43 1.16 -14.46
C LEU A 246 -4.44 1.49 -15.98
N GLY A 247 -5.12 2.56 -16.40
CA GLY A 247 -5.23 2.92 -17.81
C GLY A 247 -6.20 2.06 -18.61
N SER A 248 -6.01 2.01 -19.95
CA SER A 248 -6.91 1.31 -20.88
C SER A 248 -6.67 -0.19 -20.95
N ASP A 249 -5.47 -0.63 -20.64
CA ASP A 249 -4.97 -2.01 -20.66
C ASP A 249 -4.95 -2.63 -19.25
N PHE A 250 -5.96 -2.30 -18.44
CA PHE A 250 -5.98 -2.67 -17.04
C PHE A 250 -6.08 -4.19 -16.81
N GLU A 251 -6.61 -4.93 -17.76
CA GLU A 251 -6.72 -6.39 -17.72
C GLU A 251 -5.34 -7.04 -17.59
N GLU A 252 -4.35 -6.55 -18.35
CA GLU A 252 -2.96 -7.05 -18.32
C GLU A 252 -2.20 -6.66 -17.03
N LYS A 253 -2.77 -5.75 -16.26
CA LYS A 253 -2.19 -5.20 -15.03
C LYS A 253 -2.73 -5.84 -13.76
N THR A 254 -3.52 -6.89 -13.90
CA THR A 254 -4.07 -7.66 -12.78
C THR A 254 -3.71 -9.13 -12.89
N VAL A 255 -3.72 -9.85 -11.78
CA VAL A 255 -3.47 -11.29 -11.73
C VAL A 255 -4.75 -12.09 -11.95
N ASP A 256 -5.84 -11.60 -11.39
CA ASP A 256 -7.14 -12.29 -11.29
C ASP A 256 -8.31 -11.41 -11.77
N GLY A 257 -8.01 -10.30 -12.43
CA GLY A 257 -9.01 -9.31 -12.85
C GLY A 257 -9.39 -8.30 -11.75
N VAL A 258 -8.80 -8.42 -10.56
CA VAL A 258 -9.06 -7.58 -9.37
C VAL A 258 -7.77 -7.04 -8.77
N HIS A 259 -6.83 -7.93 -8.46
CA HIS A 259 -5.59 -7.57 -7.77
C HIS A 259 -4.49 -7.22 -8.77
N PRO A 260 -3.84 -6.05 -8.63
CA PRO A 260 -2.74 -5.66 -9.49
C PRO A 260 -1.55 -6.62 -9.39
N ASN A 261 -0.93 -6.92 -10.53
CA ASN A 261 0.42 -7.46 -10.60
C ASN A 261 1.46 -6.33 -10.43
N ASP A 262 2.76 -6.62 -10.51
CA ASP A 262 3.81 -5.60 -10.35
C ASP A 262 3.68 -4.43 -11.35
N TYR A 263 3.28 -4.71 -12.59
CA TYR A 263 3.04 -3.68 -13.60
C TYR A 263 1.86 -2.79 -13.21
N GLY A 264 0.79 -3.38 -12.66
CA GLY A 264 -0.36 -2.66 -12.12
C GLY A 264 0.01 -1.81 -10.92
N PHE A 265 0.75 -2.35 -9.96
CA PHE A 265 1.21 -1.59 -8.80
C PHE A 265 2.13 -0.42 -9.18
N TYR A 266 3.04 -0.63 -10.13
CA TYR A 266 3.87 0.46 -10.65
C TYR A 266 3.03 1.52 -11.37
N SER A 267 2.00 1.11 -12.13
CA SER A 267 1.07 2.05 -12.77
C SER A 267 0.31 2.90 -11.76
N ILE A 268 -0.21 2.29 -10.69
CA ILE A 268 -0.87 3.00 -9.58
C ILE A 268 0.10 4.01 -8.95
N ALA A 269 1.32 3.55 -8.60
CA ALA A 269 2.32 4.41 -7.98
C ALA A 269 2.67 5.61 -8.87
N LYS A 270 2.89 5.40 -10.17
CA LYS A 270 3.21 6.46 -11.12
C LYS A 270 2.14 7.55 -11.17
N VAL A 271 0.87 7.17 -11.11
CA VAL A 271 -0.22 8.13 -11.07
C VAL A 271 -0.27 8.87 -9.73
N CYS A 272 -0.08 8.18 -8.61
CA CYS A 272 0.01 8.82 -7.30
C CYS A 272 1.11 9.89 -7.28
N LEU A 273 2.27 9.61 -7.87
CA LEU A 273 3.40 10.54 -7.95
C LEU A 273 3.09 11.80 -8.75
N LEU A 274 2.35 11.70 -9.86
CA LEU A 274 1.97 12.87 -10.67
C LEU A 274 1.07 13.85 -9.91
N TYR A 275 0.22 13.35 -9.00
CA TYR A 275 -0.70 14.19 -8.22
C TYR A 275 -0.07 14.78 -6.96
N THR A 276 0.98 14.17 -6.44
CA THR A 276 1.70 14.68 -5.27
C THR A 276 2.69 15.78 -5.62
N SER A 277 3.23 15.79 -6.86
CA SER A 277 4.08 16.87 -7.36
C SER A 277 3.32 18.17 -7.64
N ASP A 278 2.03 18.08 -7.99
CA ASP A 278 1.19 19.25 -8.28
C ASP A 278 0.48 19.81 -7.02
N ALA A 279 0.53 19.06 -5.91
CA ALA A 279 -0.06 19.46 -4.62
C ALA A 279 0.97 19.96 -3.59
N ALA A 280 2.25 19.94 -3.94
CA ALA A 280 3.38 20.45 -3.15
C ALA A 280 3.85 21.79 -3.71
#